data_2444dcebd002f3a615918b82cdee68aa
#
_entry.id   2444dcebd002f3a615918b82cdee68aa
#
_cell.length_a   1.000
_cell.length_b   1.000
_cell.length_c   1.000
_cell.angle_alpha   90.00
_cell.angle_beta   90.00
_cell.angle_gamma   90.00
#
_symmetry.space_group_name_H-M   'P 1'
#
loop_
_entity.id
_entity.type
_entity.pdbx_description
1 polymer ?
#
loop_
_entity_poly.entity_id
_entity_poly.type
_entity_poly.pdbx_seq_one_letter_code
_entity_poly.pdbx_strand_id
1 'polypeptide(L)'
;MDEKVFPKIITSLPEADIDFPGVTIKVLQGKHNQVVFCHMEESGEAGEHVHGPQWGIVVEGEIDLTINGEKRIYKKGDSYYIPDGAPHSGKSKAGNYTIDFFGEPDRYKLKEE
;
A
#
# COMPACT_ATOMS: atom_id res chain seq x y z
N MET A 1 -6.77 -10.30 7.40
CA MET A 1 -6.41 -9.05 8.13
C MET A 1 -6.91 -9.15 9.56
N ASP A 2 -6.13 -8.65 10.50
CA ASP A 2 -6.55 -8.59 11.90
C ASP A 2 -7.57 -7.46 12.08
N GLU A 3 -8.76 -7.80 12.56
CA GLU A 3 -9.85 -6.82 12.77
C GLU A 3 -9.55 -5.79 13.86
N LYS A 4 -8.53 -6.02 14.68
CA LYS A 4 -8.04 -5.03 15.65
C LYS A 4 -7.27 -3.90 14.96
N VAL A 5 -6.69 -4.19 13.80
CA VAL A 5 -5.97 -3.19 12.98
C VAL A 5 -6.93 -2.56 11.99
N PHE A 6 -7.59 -3.37 11.15
CA PHE A 6 -8.60 -2.92 10.22
C PHE A 6 -9.93 -3.60 10.53
N PRO A 7 -10.89 -2.88 11.11
CA PRO A 7 -12.19 -3.44 11.47
C PRO A 7 -12.99 -3.82 10.21
N LYS A 8 -14.10 -4.52 10.43
CA LYS A 8 -14.92 -5.09 9.36
C LYS A 8 -15.41 -4.06 8.35
N ILE A 9 -15.63 -2.82 8.75
CA ILE A 9 -16.01 -1.75 7.85
C ILE A 9 -14.95 -1.53 6.74
N ILE A 10 -13.70 -1.86 7.02
CA ILE A 10 -12.59 -1.78 6.07
C ILE A 10 -12.38 -3.11 5.35
N THR A 11 -12.36 -4.22 6.10
CA THR A 11 -12.07 -5.53 5.51
C THR A 11 -13.18 -6.03 4.58
N SER A 12 -14.38 -5.44 4.66
CA SER A 12 -15.47 -5.74 3.74
C SER A 12 -15.42 -4.94 2.43
N LEU A 13 -14.46 -4.04 2.27
CA LEU A 13 -14.24 -3.34 1.00
C LEU A 13 -13.80 -4.32 -0.10
N PRO A 14 -14.03 -3.97 -1.38
CA PRO A 14 -13.53 -4.77 -2.50
C PRO A 14 -12.03 -5.02 -2.42
N GLU A 15 -11.61 -6.22 -2.82
CA GLU A 15 -10.21 -6.62 -2.81
C GLU A 15 -9.55 -6.34 -4.16
N ALA A 16 -8.30 -5.88 -4.13
CA ALA A 16 -7.51 -5.70 -5.34
C ALA A 16 -7.15 -7.06 -5.97
N ASP A 17 -7.25 -7.13 -7.29
CA ASP A 17 -6.82 -8.28 -8.07
C ASP A 17 -5.32 -8.16 -8.33
N ILE A 18 -4.53 -8.82 -7.51
CA ILE A 18 -3.07 -8.79 -7.58
C ILE A 18 -2.50 -10.20 -7.55
N ASP A 19 -1.34 -10.35 -8.17
CA ASP A 19 -0.65 -11.63 -8.33
C ASP A 19 0.54 -11.79 -7.36
N PHE A 20 0.50 -11.09 -6.23
CA PHE A 20 1.54 -11.15 -5.21
C PHE A 20 1.10 -12.06 -4.07
N PRO A 21 1.82 -13.17 -3.80
CA PRO A 21 1.50 -14.00 -2.65
C PRO A 21 1.79 -13.25 -1.35
N GLY A 22 0.97 -13.49 -0.33
CA GLY A 22 1.17 -12.91 1.00
C GLY A 22 0.84 -11.42 1.12
N VAL A 23 0.06 -10.87 0.20
CA VAL A 23 -0.41 -9.48 0.26
C VAL A 23 -1.92 -9.45 0.07
N THR A 24 -2.61 -8.77 0.96
CA THR A 24 -4.04 -8.48 0.83
C THR A 24 -4.24 -6.97 0.78
N ILE A 25 -4.95 -6.50 -0.22
CA ILE A 25 -5.24 -5.08 -0.42
C ILE A 25 -6.74 -4.90 -0.56
N LYS A 26 -7.32 -4.08 0.33
CA LYS A 26 -8.72 -3.64 0.23
C LYS A 26 -8.75 -2.24 -0.35
N VAL A 27 -9.73 -1.96 -1.20
CA VAL A 27 -9.76 -0.72 -2.00
C VAL A 27 -11.04 0.06 -1.76
N LEU A 28 -10.87 1.32 -1.38
CA LEU A 28 -11.94 2.31 -1.42
C LEU A 28 -11.80 3.08 -2.74
N GLN A 29 -12.69 2.81 -3.68
CA GLN A 29 -12.64 3.35 -5.03
C GLN A 29 -13.25 4.74 -5.12
N GLY A 30 -12.44 5.72 -5.50
CA GLY A 30 -12.93 7.05 -5.85
C GLY A 30 -13.05 7.22 -7.36
N LYS A 31 -13.61 8.36 -7.78
CA LYS A 31 -13.72 8.71 -9.19
C LYS A 31 -12.37 9.02 -9.83
N HIS A 32 -11.47 9.65 -9.06
CA HIS A 32 -10.15 10.11 -9.53
C HIS A 32 -8.99 9.52 -8.75
N ASN A 33 -9.29 8.70 -7.75
CA ASN A 33 -8.28 8.20 -6.82
C ASN A 33 -8.68 6.85 -6.23
N GLN A 34 -7.75 6.25 -5.49
CA GLN A 34 -8.00 5.05 -4.69
C GLN A 34 -7.35 5.23 -3.33
N VAL A 35 -8.05 4.77 -2.29
CA VAL A 35 -7.45 4.59 -0.96
C VAL A 35 -7.35 3.09 -0.72
N VAL A 36 -6.16 2.60 -0.41
CA VAL A 36 -5.93 1.17 -0.24
C VAL A 36 -5.46 0.86 1.17
N PHE A 37 -5.93 -0.28 1.68
CA PHE A 37 -5.64 -0.80 3.00
C PHE A 37 -4.89 -2.10 2.80
N CYS A 38 -3.59 -2.08 3.07
CA CYS A 38 -2.66 -3.16 2.75
C CYS A 38 -2.25 -3.93 3.99
N HIS A 39 -2.19 -5.25 3.85
CA HIS A 39 -1.63 -6.15 4.85
C HIS A 39 -0.61 -7.05 4.18
N MET A 40 0.60 -7.04 4.70
CA MET A 40 1.69 -7.93 4.27
C MET A 40 1.71 -9.13 5.19
N GLU A 41 1.22 -10.28 4.71
CA GLU A 41 1.25 -11.54 5.47
C GLU A 41 2.64 -12.17 5.41
N GLU A 42 3.40 -11.88 4.36
CA GLU A 42 4.77 -12.34 4.14
C GLU A 42 5.69 -11.16 3.86
N SER A 43 6.98 -11.32 4.13
CA SER A 43 7.98 -10.35 3.72
C SER A 43 8.08 -10.32 2.20
N GLY A 44 8.33 -9.15 1.64
CA GLY A 44 8.43 -8.98 0.20
C GLY A 44 9.18 -7.73 -0.23
N GLU A 45 9.55 -7.71 -1.51
CA GLU A 45 10.20 -6.57 -2.13
C GLU A 45 9.44 -6.17 -3.38
N ALA A 46 9.32 -4.86 -3.58
CA ALA A 46 8.89 -4.28 -4.85
C ALA A 46 10.11 -3.62 -5.50
N GLY A 47 10.45 -4.05 -6.71
CA GLY A 47 11.53 -3.45 -7.49
C GLY A 47 11.21 -2.02 -7.91
N GLU A 48 12.21 -1.31 -8.40
CA GLU A 48 12.03 0.07 -8.82
C GLU A 48 10.97 0.19 -9.91
N HIS A 49 10.01 1.08 -9.69
CA HIS A 49 8.89 1.35 -10.60
C HIS A 49 8.42 2.80 -10.45
N VAL A 50 7.55 3.20 -11.36
CA VAL A 50 6.92 4.53 -11.38
C VAL A 50 5.42 4.40 -11.56
N HIS A 51 4.68 5.33 -11.00
CA HIS A 51 3.23 5.50 -11.20
C HIS A 51 2.83 6.90 -10.75
N GLY A 52 1.55 7.22 -10.72
CA GLY A 52 1.05 8.51 -10.23
C GLY A 52 1.34 8.75 -8.74
N PRO A 53 0.98 9.92 -8.22
CA PRO A 53 1.37 10.32 -6.87
C PRO A 53 0.73 9.41 -5.81
N GLN A 54 1.47 9.17 -4.73
CA GLN A 54 1.04 8.30 -3.63
C GLN A 54 1.43 8.91 -2.29
N TRP A 55 0.48 8.96 -1.37
CA TRP A 55 0.74 9.27 0.03
C TRP A 55 0.37 8.06 0.88
N GLY A 56 1.21 7.70 1.84
CA GLY A 56 0.93 6.55 2.69
C GLY A 56 1.31 6.78 4.14
N ILE A 57 0.77 5.92 5.02
CA ILE A 57 1.08 5.90 6.44
C ILE A 57 1.24 4.45 6.90
N VAL A 58 2.25 4.22 7.75
CA VAL A 58 2.47 2.91 8.37
C VAL A 58 1.57 2.79 9.59
N VAL A 59 0.64 1.84 9.56
CA VAL A 59 -0.29 1.58 10.66
C VAL A 59 0.31 0.62 11.67
N GLU A 60 0.98 -0.44 11.19
CA GLU A 60 1.72 -1.40 12.00
C GLU A 60 2.97 -1.85 11.26
N GLY A 61 4.07 -2.02 11.99
CA GLY A 61 5.33 -2.50 11.46
C GLY A 61 6.24 -1.39 10.95
N GLU A 62 7.03 -1.71 9.94
CA GLU A 62 7.93 -0.75 9.29
C GLU A 62 8.13 -1.09 7.83
N ILE A 63 8.38 -0.08 7.02
CA ILE A 63 8.63 -0.24 5.59
C ILE A 63 9.92 0.50 5.22
N ASP A 64 10.74 -0.12 4.39
CA ASP A 64 11.97 0.45 3.86
C ASP A 64 11.66 0.92 2.43
N LEU A 65 11.65 2.24 2.22
CA LEU A 65 11.39 2.84 0.90
C LEU A 65 12.60 3.60 0.40
N THR A 66 12.88 3.42 -0.89
CA THR A 66 13.84 4.24 -1.62
C THR A 66 13.06 5.06 -2.65
N ILE A 67 13.07 6.38 -2.49
CA ILE A 67 12.33 7.31 -3.34
C ILE A 67 13.33 8.27 -3.96
N ASN A 68 13.39 8.35 -5.29
CA ASN A 68 14.38 9.17 -6.01
C ASN A 68 15.81 8.89 -5.53
N GLY A 69 16.14 7.62 -5.27
CA GLY A 69 17.47 7.21 -4.80
C GLY A 69 17.72 7.43 -3.32
N GLU A 70 16.79 8.02 -2.57
CA GLU A 70 16.94 8.27 -1.13
C GLU A 70 16.23 7.19 -0.33
N LYS A 71 17.01 6.41 0.43
CA LYS A 71 16.50 5.32 1.26
C LYS A 71 16.12 5.82 2.64
N ARG A 72 14.91 5.46 3.09
CA ARG A 72 14.41 5.75 4.43
C ARG A 72 13.61 4.59 4.99
N ILE A 73 13.64 4.44 6.32
CA ILE A 73 12.81 3.48 7.04
C ILE A 73 11.67 4.27 7.69
N TYR A 74 10.43 3.86 7.39
CA TYR A 74 9.22 4.44 7.96
C TYR A 74 8.62 3.44 8.94
N LYS A 75 8.35 3.91 10.16
CA LYS A 75 7.83 3.09 11.26
C LYS A 75 6.38 3.46 11.55
N LYS A 76 5.74 2.70 12.42
CA LYS A 76 4.37 2.94 12.85
C LYS A 76 4.12 4.43 13.15
N GLY A 77 3.13 5.01 12.47
CA GLY A 77 2.77 6.42 12.59
C GLY A 77 3.48 7.34 11.62
N ASP A 78 4.54 6.87 10.94
CA ASP A 78 5.24 7.68 9.95
C ASP A 78 4.47 7.68 8.62
N SER A 79 4.48 8.83 7.95
CA SER A 79 3.92 8.97 6.63
C SER A 79 5.00 9.19 5.59
N TYR A 80 4.70 8.87 4.35
CA TYR A 80 5.59 9.08 3.21
C TYR A 80 4.81 9.62 2.03
N TYR A 81 5.52 10.37 1.18
CA TYR A 81 4.96 10.88 -0.06
C TYR A 81 5.85 10.52 -1.23
N ILE A 82 5.26 9.91 -2.24
CA ILE A 82 5.93 9.54 -3.49
C ILE A 82 5.38 10.44 -4.59
N PRO A 83 6.18 11.42 -5.08
CA PRO A 83 5.71 12.32 -6.15
C PRO A 83 5.37 11.58 -7.44
N ASP A 84 4.50 12.17 -8.24
CA ASP A 84 4.14 11.65 -9.56
C ASP A 84 5.39 11.36 -10.40
N GLY A 85 5.49 10.11 -10.89
CA GLY A 85 6.61 9.68 -11.73
C GLY A 85 7.94 9.48 -11.02
N ALA A 86 8.00 9.63 -9.69
CA ALA A 86 9.24 9.40 -8.95
C ALA A 86 9.59 7.91 -8.92
N PRO A 87 10.79 7.50 -9.38
CA PRO A 87 11.21 6.12 -9.26
C PRO A 87 11.35 5.74 -7.80
N HIS A 88 10.77 4.58 -7.44
CA HIS A 88 10.79 4.11 -6.05
C HIS A 88 10.75 2.59 -5.97
N SER A 89 11.23 2.09 -4.85
CA SER A 89 11.26 0.68 -4.52
C SER A 89 11.03 0.51 -3.03
N GLY A 90 10.68 -0.68 -2.60
CA GLY A 90 10.40 -0.91 -1.19
C GLY A 90 10.60 -2.34 -0.73
N LYS A 91 10.82 -2.48 0.58
CA LYS A 91 10.87 -3.77 1.28
C LYS A 91 9.92 -3.70 2.45
N SER A 92 9.10 -4.73 2.58
CA SER A 92 8.12 -4.86 3.67
C SER A 92 8.36 -6.15 4.43
N LYS A 93 8.10 -6.11 5.73
CA LYS A 93 8.15 -7.30 6.59
C LYS A 93 6.77 -7.89 6.76
N ALA A 94 6.71 -9.18 7.07
CA ALA A 94 5.47 -9.84 7.46
C ALA A 94 4.85 -9.12 8.67
N GLY A 95 3.54 -8.93 8.66
CA GLY A 95 2.82 -8.24 9.71
C GLY A 95 2.63 -6.74 9.49
N ASN A 96 3.18 -6.17 8.42
CA ASN A 96 2.99 -4.77 8.11
C ASN A 96 1.56 -4.48 7.67
N TYR A 97 1.06 -3.33 8.14
CA TYR A 97 -0.20 -2.74 7.68
C TYR A 97 0.06 -1.30 7.25
N THR A 98 -0.43 -0.92 6.08
CA THR A 98 -0.34 0.46 5.59
C THR A 98 -1.66 0.93 5.04
N ILE A 99 -1.86 2.24 5.03
CA ILE A 99 -2.94 2.88 4.30
C ILE A 99 -2.26 3.79 3.27
N ASP A 100 -2.65 3.65 2.00
CA ASP A 100 -2.06 4.42 0.92
C ASP A 100 -3.14 5.09 0.08
N PHE A 101 -2.91 6.36 -0.22
CA PHE A 101 -3.76 7.16 -1.09
C PHE A 101 -3.05 7.30 -2.44
N PHE A 102 -3.69 6.83 -3.51
CA PHE A 102 -3.19 6.97 -4.88
C PHE A 102 -3.97 8.05 -5.62
N GLY A 103 -3.25 8.97 -6.25
CA GLY A 103 -3.84 9.99 -7.11
C GLY A 103 -4.25 9.48 -8.49
N GLU A 104 -4.55 8.18 -8.58
CA GLU A 104 -5.00 7.49 -9.80
C GLU A 104 -6.22 6.63 -9.47
N PRO A 105 -7.23 6.55 -10.35
CA PRO A 105 -8.42 5.74 -10.08
C PRO A 105 -8.24 4.25 -10.44
N ASP A 106 -7.13 3.90 -11.07
CA ASP A 106 -6.90 2.59 -11.67
C ASP A 106 -5.55 1.96 -11.33
N ARG A 107 -4.92 2.36 -10.22
CA ARG A 107 -3.67 1.76 -9.76
C ARG A 107 -3.85 0.25 -9.52
N TYR A 108 -4.98 -0.14 -8.97
CA TYR A 108 -5.34 -1.54 -8.76
C TYR A 108 -6.68 -1.85 -9.42
N LYS A 109 -6.71 -2.98 -10.11
CA LYS A 109 -7.95 -3.56 -10.61
C LYS A 109 -8.63 -4.29 -9.45
N LEU A 110 -9.95 -4.22 -9.37
CA LEU A 110 -10.71 -4.92 -8.34
C LEU A 110 -11.02 -6.34 -8.79
N LYS A 111 -11.01 -7.28 -7.85
CA LYS A 111 -11.48 -8.65 -8.11
C LYS A 111 -12.94 -8.62 -8.50
N GLU A 112 -13.30 -9.43 -9.46
CA GLU A 112 -14.70 -9.69 -9.81
C GLU A 112 -15.32 -10.59 -8.75
N GLU A 113 -16.53 -10.26 -8.34
CA GLU A 113 -17.32 -11.05 -7.40
C GLU A 113 -18.13 -12.13 -8.13
#